data_8beb9fbdf73928d4ed55670b8434ed43
#
_entry.id   8beb9fbdf73928d4ed55670b8434ed43
#
_cell.length_a   1.000
_cell.length_b   1.000
_cell.length_c   1.000
_cell.angle_alpha   90.00
_cell.angle_beta   90.00
_cell.angle_gamma   90.00
#
_symmetry.space_group_name_H-M   'P 1'
#
loop_
_entity.id
_entity.type
_entity.pdbx_description
1 polymer ?
#
loop_
_entity_poly.entity_id
_entity_poly.type
_entity_poly.pdbx_seq_one_letter_code
_entity_poly.pdbx_strand_id
1 'polypeptide(L)'
;MNTGSSPAPGAETATVPWWERPMGPPTVPNLPARGTVPPVTVPPATVPPGIVPPGIVPPGIVPSARAAPPAAAPAPSTQAPSAPASSHAAAPAPLDIRALLHPAEHSRLMIALSAAAIVFGVAAMAAYAFSGWQELAVYGGIVVVAGFMLWFSLQVYRSRLLGGAVRVSETTLPELQAVFDDVRARLDYRKHVDVYVKDKVDGGSLMTSYLGTRLIEIEGGLVADLLADSRQAELTYLIGRHIGQLKARHQRLTPIFVAISAIDSVKFLQPFLAPYLRATAKSGDQIAAACCGDIGATAATMNRLLAGKELGPQLVIKGVLDQAAVVRRRWLPRLAQLFMSLPHATNRYLNLLAFFARVAPDEINAWRATLDRDTARRLNAVLASSPNRRPPRRHPSVLSTLLALLVTGGVLAASGWLIFGHLAGARAADTASQELLTHVPAGFAATCAPASVPADDAGQGVDGRVECQPAALGSGGSVVYLHFETQSSMQAMYGKVTQGVPTGNCSPGPGQNTYTLASHAAGRFACEDDSGQSVLAWTYDKLDILSVATSGDATLSGLYQWWLQGGMGPG
;
A
#
# COMPACT_ATOMS: atom_id res chain seq x y z
N MET A 1 71.00 -16.89 4.71
CA MET A 1 69.90 -17.26 3.88
C MET A 1 68.60 -16.90 4.63
N ASN A 2 68.03 -15.75 4.28
CA ASN A 2 66.90 -15.15 4.95
C ASN A 2 65.62 -15.60 4.22
N THR A 3 64.75 -16.33 4.89
CA THR A 3 63.41 -16.65 4.42
C THR A 3 62.44 -15.65 5.03
N GLY A 4 62.01 -14.67 4.22
CA GLY A 4 60.96 -13.73 4.58
C GLY A 4 59.59 -14.37 4.51
N SER A 5 58.88 -14.40 5.62
CA SER A 5 57.46 -14.73 5.71
C SER A 5 56.62 -13.53 5.35
N SER A 6 55.79 -13.67 4.28
CA SER A 6 54.73 -12.71 3.91
C SER A 6 53.61 -12.70 4.97
N PRO A 7 53.07 -11.54 5.34
CA PRO A 7 51.86 -11.47 6.18
C PRO A 7 50.60 -11.76 5.38
N ALA A 8 49.66 -12.45 6.01
CA ALA A 8 48.31 -12.76 5.48
C ALA A 8 47.49 -11.47 5.23
N PRO A 9 46.57 -11.48 4.24
CA PRO A 9 45.71 -10.33 3.96
C PRO A 9 44.73 -10.10 5.10
N GLY A 10 44.65 -8.82 5.51
CA GLY A 10 43.83 -8.35 6.62
C GLY A 10 42.34 -8.60 6.41
N ALA A 11 41.69 -8.95 7.52
CA ALA A 11 40.23 -9.01 7.62
C ALA A 11 39.61 -7.64 7.29
N GLU A 12 38.80 -7.57 6.25
CA GLU A 12 37.93 -6.43 5.97
C GLU A 12 36.98 -6.26 7.16
N THR A 13 37.20 -5.22 7.95
CA THR A 13 36.22 -4.74 8.94
C THR A 13 34.99 -4.28 8.18
N ALA A 14 33.87 -5.02 8.28
CA ALA A 14 32.58 -4.63 7.77
C ALA A 14 32.22 -3.25 8.33
N THR A 15 32.25 -2.23 7.48
CA THR A 15 31.85 -0.87 7.81
C THR A 15 30.34 -0.83 7.98
N VAL A 16 29.88 -0.58 9.21
CA VAL A 16 28.45 -0.38 9.53
C VAL A 16 27.91 0.76 8.65
N PRO A 17 26.82 0.51 7.89
CA PRO A 17 26.20 1.52 7.04
C PRO A 17 25.86 2.79 7.84
N TRP A 18 25.99 3.96 7.22
CA TRP A 18 25.80 5.27 7.88
C TRP A 18 24.38 5.45 8.50
N TRP A 19 23.36 4.75 8.02
CA TRP A 19 22.00 4.79 8.56
C TRP A 19 21.77 3.94 9.83
N GLU A 20 22.71 3.07 10.19
CA GLU A 20 22.67 2.28 11.43
C GLU A 20 23.48 2.91 12.55
N ARG A 21 24.15 4.04 12.29
CA ARG A 21 24.91 4.75 13.34
C ARG A 21 23.92 5.51 14.23
N PRO A 22 23.96 5.33 15.57
CA PRO A 22 23.19 6.17 16.47
C PRO A 22 23.61 7.63 16.27
N MET A 23 22.62 8.49 15.92
CA MET A 23 22.85 9.93 15.85
C MET A 23 23.18 10.42 17.26
N GLY A 24 24.43 10.76 17.50
CA GLY A 24 24.85 11.50 18.68
C GLY A 24 24.10 12.86 18.74
N PRO A 25 23.97 13.45 19.93
CA PRO A 25 23.33 14.76 20.06
C PRO A 25 24.03 15.75 19.11
N PRO A 26 23.26 16.65 18.41
CA PRO A 26 23.83 17.58 17.45
C PRO A 26 24.88 18.45 18.16
N THR A 27 26.14 18.34 17.73
CA THR A 27 27.20 19.28 18.10
C THR A 27 26.83 20.64 17.54
N VAL A 28 26.36 21.52 18.41
CA VAL A 28 26.13 22.93 18.06
C VAL A 28 27.49 23.52 17.67
N PRO A 29 27.66 24.07 16.45
CA PRO A 29 28.89 24.79 16.10
C PRO A 29 29.06 25.96 17.07
N ASN A 30 30.22 26.07 17.70
CA ASN A 30 30.60 27.25 18.51
C ASN A 30 30.48 28.49 17.62
N LEU A 31 29.41 29.24 17.79
CA LEU A 31 29.29 30.59 17.24
C LEU A 31 30.32 31.47 17.98
N PRO A 32 31.07 32.33 17.25
CA PRO A 32 31.98 33.25 17.89
C PRO A 32 31.21 34.15 18.87
N ALA A 33 31.80 34.36 20.03
CA ALA A 33 31.23 35.16 21.14
C ALA A 33 30.74 36.51 20.60
N ARG A 34 29.45 36.76 20.71
CA ARG A 34 28.87 38.06 20.45
C ARG A 34 29.47 39.05 21.46
N GLY A 35 30.04 40.11 20.92
CA GLY A 35 30.52 41.23 21.70
C GLY A 35 29.40 41.75 22.64
N THR A 36 29.78 42.05 23.86
CA THR A 36 28.96 42.60 24.91
C THR A 36 28.28 43.88 24.43
N VAL A 37 26.95 43.82 24.25
CA VAL A 37 26.10 44.99 24.06
C VAL A 37 25.96 45.67 25.42
N PRO A 38 26.20 47.00 25.54
CA PRO A 38 26.01 47.70 26.82
C PRO A 38 24.52 47.64 27.23
N PRO A 39 24.22 47.62 28.53
CA PRO A 39 22.84 47.54 29.03
C PRO A 39 22.05 48.77 28.63
N VAL A 40 20.95 48.55 27.92
CA VAL A 40 19.93 49.59 27.66
C VAL A 40 19.17 49.79 28.97
N THR A 41 19.33 50.95 29.57
CA THR A 41 18.51 51.40 30.70
C THR A 41 17.08 51.68 30.22
N VAL A 42 16.16 50.77 30.58
CA VAL A 42 14.72 50.95 30.38
C VAL A 42 14.21 51.87 31.51
N PRO A 43 13.53 52.98 31.19
CA PRO A 43 12.91 53.81 32.24
C PRO A 43 11.76 53.03 32.91
N PRO A 44 11.48 53.26 34.21
CA PRO A 44 10.45 52.53 34.94
C PRO A 44 9.07 52.85 34.37
N ALA A 45 8.35 51.78 33.98
CA ALA A 45 6.95 51.89 33.57
C ALA A 45 6.11 52.29 34.75
N THR A 46 5.41 53.42 34.64
CA THR A 46 4.36 53.87 35.54
C THR A 46 3.20 52.88 35.45
N VAL A 47 2.97 52.14 36.53
CA VAL A 47 1.82 51.26 36.73
C VAL A 47 0.60 52.11 37.06
N PRO A 48 -0.52 52.02 36.32
CA PRO A 48 -1.77 52.65 36.75
C PRO A 48 -2.35 51.91 37.96
N PRO A 49 -2.93 52.62 38.96
CA PRO A 49 -3.47 52.00 40.15
C PRO A 49 -4.84 51.39 39.88
N GLY A 50 -5.02 50.15 40.31
CA GLY A 50 -6.32 49.59 40.61
C GLY A 50 -6.78 48.39 39.78
N ILE A 51 -6.18 47.18 40.02
CA ILE A 51 -6.90 45.92 39.89
C ILE A 51 -6.54 45.08 41.12
N VAL A 52 -7.50 44.98 42.06
CA VAL A 52 -7.45 44.11 43.22
C VAL A 52 -7.86 42.70 42.76
N PRO A 53 -7.12 41.60 43.08
CA PRO A 53 -7.56 40.25 42.79
C PRO A 53 -8.77 39.89 43.67
N PRO A 54 -9.77 39.11 43.16
CA PRO A 54 -10.93 38.73 43.96
C PRO A 54 -10.53 37.71 45.03
N GLY A 55 -10.72 38.13 46.27
CA GLY A 55 -10.60 37.31 47.47
C GLY A 55 -11.72 36.27 47.55
N ILE A 56 -11.38 35.14 48.10
CA ILE A 56 -12.24 34.01 48.48
C ILE A 56 -13.36 34.52 49.42
N VAL A 57 -14.62 34.37 49.01
CA VAL A 57 -15.81 34.65 49.84
C VAL A 57 -16.28 33.36 50.50
N PRO A 58 -16.45 33.30 51.86
CA PRO A 58 -17.04 32.13 52.51
C PRO A 58 -18.58 32.10 52.32
N PRO A 59 -19.22 30.90 52.38
CA PRO A 59 -20.65 30.76 52.17
C PRO A 59 -21.48 31.11 53.40
N GLY A 60 -22.49 31.95 53.21
CA GLY A 60 -23.55 32.12 54.17
C GLY A 60 -24.04 33.58 54.27
N ILE A 61 -25.19 33.83 53.72
CA ILE A 61 -26.35 34.64 54.23
C ILE A 61 -27.22 34.95 52.98
N VAL A 62 -28.42 34.34 52.98
CA VAL A 62 -29.51 34.67 52.05
C VAL A 62 -30.22 35.88 52.52
N PRO A 63 -30.35 36.95 51.74
CA PRO A 63 -31.32 38.05 52.07
C PRO A 63 -32.66 37.79 51.35
N SER A 64 -33.71 37.98 52.16
CA SER A 64 -35.13 37.90 51.81
C SER A 64 -35.54 38.73 50.60
N ALA A 65 -36.46 38.14 49.85
CA ALA A 65 -37.18 38.74 48.73
C ALA A 65 -37.86 40.04 49.10
N ARG A 66 -37.56 41.13 48.38
CA ARG A 66 -38.27 42.38 48.39
C ARG A 66 -39.28 42.39 47.26
N ALA A 67 -40.54 42.63 47.61
CA ALA A 67 -41.69 42.67 46.71
C ALA A 67 -41.54 43.69 45.59
N ALA A 68 -41.93 43.24 44.35
CA ALA A 68 -41.99 44.09 43.17
C ALA A 68 -43.16 45.08 43.23
N PRO A 69 -43.01 46.31 42.69
CA PRO A 69 -44.12 47.25 42.52
C PRO A 69 -45.03 46.83 41.35
N PRO A 70 -46.34 47.30 41.40
CA PRO A 70 -47.35 46.85 40.44
C PRO A 70 -47.10 47.40 39.03
N ALA A 71 -47.40 46.54 38.02
CA ALA A 71 -47.30 46.82 36.60
C ALA A 71 -48.14 48.00 36.13
N ALA A 72 -47.53 48.92 35.41
CA ALA A 72 -48.23 50.03 34.70
C ALA A 72 -48.94 49.48 33.46
N ALA A 73 -50.14 50.00 33.17
CA ALA A 73 -51.01 49.62 32.06
C ALA A 73 -50.33 49.86 30.70
N PRO A 74 -50.64 49.01 29.68
CA PRO A 74 -50.00 49.11 28.36
C PRO A 74 -50.53 50.31 27.58
N ALA A 75 -49.62 51.13 27.03
CA ALA A 75 -49.92 52.20 26.08
C ALA A 75 -50.30 51.62 24.70
N PRO A 76 -51.17 52.30 23.93
CA PRO A 76 -51.63 51.80 22.63
C PRO A 76 -50.48 51.72 21.63
N SER A 77 -50.30 50.55 21.06
CA SER A 77 -49.28 50.26 20.06
C SER A 77 -49.61 50.98 18.73
N THR A 78 -48.82 51.98 18.39
CA THR A 78 -48.75 52.56 17.04
C THR A 78 -48.10 51.51 16.13
N GLN A 79 -48.88 50.95 15.19
CA GLN A 79 -48.35 50.05 14.15
C GLN A 79 -47.31 50.79 13.32
N ALA A 80 -46.06 50.38 13.44
CA ALA A 80 -45.00 50.78 12.53
C ALA A 80 -45.30 50.17 11.12
N PRO A 81 -45.03 50.90 10.04
CA PRO A 81 -45.24 50.36 8.68
C PRO A 81 -44.41 49.14 8.49
N SER A 82 -45.03 48.04 8.03
CA SER A 82 -44.41 46.77 7.68
C SER A 82 -43.24 47.02 6.74
N ALA A 83 -42.04 46.73 7.15
CA ALA A 83 -40.88 46.68 6.26
C ALA A 83 -41.16 45.70 5.13
N PRO A 84 -40.80 46.04 3.88
CA PRO A 84 -40.98 45.13 2.77
C PRO A 84 -40.28 43.80 3.10
N ALA A 85 -41.04 42.69 2.96
CA ALA A 85 -40.55 41.34 3.14
C ALA A 85 -39.26 41.20 2.33
N SER A 86 -38.16 40.96 3.01
CA SER A 86 -36.87 40.65 2.40
C SER A 86 -37.14 39.50 1.41
N SER A 87 -37.01 39.78 0.13
CA SER A 87 -37.07 38.75 -0.92
C SER A 87 -36.05 37.68 -0.52
N HIS A 88 -36.55 36.52 -0.14
CA HIS A 88 -35.69 35.34 0.02
C HIS A 88 -34.94 35.16 -1.28
N ALA A 89 -33.66 35.61 -1.28
CA ALA A 89 -32.76 35.28 -2.37
C ALA A 89 -32.81 33.76 -2.56
N ALA A 90 -33.22 33.32 -3.73
CA ALA A 90 -33.31 31.91 -4.06
C ALA A 90 -31.98 31.24 -3.66
N ALA A 91 -32.05 30.15 -2.88
CA ALA A 91 -30.88 29.42 -2.47
C ALA A 91 -30.03 29.09 -3.70
N PRO A 92 -28.71 29.35 -3.67
CA PRO A 92 -27.85 29.11 -4.81
C PRO A 92 -27.98 27.65 -5.27
N ALA A 93 -28.06 27.44 -6.59
CA ALA A 93 -28.17 26.10 -7.16
C ALA A 93 -26.98 25.22 -6.70
N PRO A 94 -27.22 23.94 -6.37
CA PRO A 94 -26.18 23.06 -5.88
C PRO A 94 -25.09 22.86 -6.95
N LEU A 95 -23.82 22.80 -6.49
CA LEU A 95 -22.65 22.67 -7.34
C LEU A 95 -22.61 21.30 -8.03
N ASP A 96 -22.36 21.26 -9.35
CA ASP A 96 -22.09 20.02 -10.08
C ASP A 96 -20.68 19.50 -9.76
N ILE A 97 -20.61 18.57 -8.80
CA ILE A 97 -19.37 17.96 -8.35
C ILE A 97 -18.57 17.30 -9.49
N ARG A 98 -19.27 16.72 -10.49
CA ARG A 98 -18.59 16.00 -11.59
C ARG A 98 -17.77 16.96 -12.47
N ALA A 99 -18.26 18.17 -12.67
CA ALA A 99 -17.54 19.20 -13.42
C ALA A 99 -16.29 19.72 -12.66
N LEU A 100 -16.28 19.56 -11.33
CA LEU A 100 -15.22 20.02 -10.44
C LEU A 100 -14.11 18.99 -10.20
N LEU A 101 -14.29 17.73 -10.64
CA LEU A 101 -13.27 16.69 -10.45
C LEU A 101 -12.03 16.93 -11.32
N HIS A 102 -10.88 16.49 -10.82
CA HIS A 102 -9.63 16.55 -11.57
C HIS A 102 -9.69 15.67 -12.83
N PRO A 103 -9.33 16.17 -14.04
CA PRO A 103 -9.52 15.46 -15.31
C PRO A 103 -8.89 14.05 -15.37
N ALA A 104 -7.79 13.83 -14.66
CA ALA A 104 -7.08 12.55 -14.66
C ALA A 104 -7.53 11.59 -13.55
N GLU A 105 -8.55 11.92 -12.76
CA GLU A 105 -8.95 11.10 -11.61
C GLU A 105 -9.42 9.72 -12.03
N HIS A 106 -10.35 9.66 -13.00
CA HIS A 106 -10.91 8.38 -13.44
C HIS A 106 -9.86 7.44 -14.05
N SER A 107 -9.00 7.94 -14.93
CA SER A 107 -7.96 7.11 -15.56
C SER A 107 -6.96 6.58 -14.52
N ARG A 108 -6.61 7.38 -13.52
CA ARG A 108 -5.73 6.95 -12.43
C ARG A 108 -6.40 5.94 -11.51
N LEU A 109 -7.71 6.08 -11.28
CA LEU A 109 -8.48 5.07 -10.56
C LEU A 109 -8.43 3.71 -11.28
N MET A 110 -8.65 3.71 -12.60
CA MET A 110 -8.61 2.46 -13.38
C MET A 110 -7.23 1.81 -13.33
N ILE A 111 -6.15 2.59 -13.44
CA ILE A 111 -4.77 2.06 -13.30
C ILE A 111 -4.56 1.47 -11.90
N ALA A 112 -4.99 2.17 -10.85
CA ALA A 112 -4.83 1.71 -9.47
C ALA A 112 -5.60 0.41 -9.21
N LEU A 113 -6.85 0.32 -9.66
CA LEU A 113 -7.69 -0.89 -9.53
C LEU A 113 -7.12 -2.06 -10.34
N SER A 114 -6.65 -1.81 -11.57
CA SER A 114 -6.02 -2.84 -12.39
C SER A 114 -4.75 -3.39 -11.75
N ALA A 115 -3.88 -2.53 -11.25
CA ALA A 115 -2.65 -2.94 -10.56
C ALA A 115 -2.96 -3.76 -9.29
N ALA A 116 -3.93 -3.31 -8.48
CA ALA A 116 -4.36 -4.05 -7.30
C ALA A 116 -4.98 -5.41 -7.68
N ALA A 117 -5.86 -5.44 -8.68
CA ALA A 117 -6.50 -6.68 -9.13
C ALA A 117 -5.48 -7.70 -9.67
N ILE A 118 -4.48 -7.26 -10.43
CA ILE A 118 -3.42 -8.12 -10.93
C ILE A 118 -2.64 -8.73 -9.75
N VAL A 119 -2.13 -7.90 -8.83
CA VAL A 119 -1.28 -8.41 -7.76
C VAL A 119 -2.05 -9.32 -6.81
N PHE A 120 -3.22 -8.90 -6.33
CA PHE A 120 -4.01 -9.72 -5.41
C PHE A 120 -4.66 -10.92 -6.10
N GLY A 121 -5.02 -10.80 -7.38
CA GLY A 121 -5.54 -11.92 -8.16
C GLY A 121 -4.49 -13.00 -8.41
N VAL A 122 -3.27 -12.60 -8.78
CA VAL A 122 -2.15 -13.54 -8.96
C VAL A 122 -1.78 -14.19 -7.61
N ALA A 123 -1.70 -13.40 -6.53
CA ALA A 123 -1.42 -13.94 -5.20
C ALA A 123 -2.51 -14.94 -4.74
N ALA A 124 -3.80 -14.64 -4.98
CA ALA A 124 -4.90 -15.55 -4.64
C ALA A 124 -4.87 -16.83 -5.49
N MET A 125 -4.58 -16.70 -6.79
CA MET A 125 -4.42 -17.88 -7.66
C MET A 125 -3.25 -18.75 -7.22
N ALA A 126 -2.11 -18.14 -6.90
CA ALA A 126 -0.95 -18.86 -6.38
C ALA A 126 -1.28 -19.55 -5.05
N ALA A 127 -1.88 -18.85 -4.09
CA ALA A 127 -2.29 -19.45 -2.81
C ALA A 127 -3.24 -20.63 -3.01
N TYR A 128 -4.26 -20.49 -3.88
CA TYR A 128 -5.18 -21.58 -4.20
C TYR A 128 -4.46 -22.76 -4.84
N ALA A 129 -3.55 -22.48 -5.76
CA ALA A 129 -2.84 -23.49 -6.51
C ALA A 129 -1.89 -24.34 -5.63
N PHE A 130 -1.14 -23.70 -4.72
CA PHE A 130 -0.15 -24.39 -3.88
C PHE A 130 -0.73 -24.95 -2.58
N SER A 131 -1.76 -24.33 -2.02
CA SER A 131 -2.28 -24.68 -0.68
C SER A 131 -3.77 -25.02 -0.67
N GLY A 132 -4.45 -24.89 -1.80
CA GLY A 132 -5.87 -25.18 -1.94
C GLY A 132 -6.81 -24.13 -1.33
N TRP A 133 -8.10 -24.49 -1.24
CA TRP A 133 -9.15 -23.56 -0.76
C TRP A 133 -9.05 -23.26 0.75
N GLN A 134 -8.43 -24.16 1.53
CA GLN A 134 -8.31 -24.00 2.99
C GLN A 134 -7.47 -22.76 3.34
N GLU A 135 -6.34 -22.56 2.67
CA GLU A 135 -5.50 -21.38 2.84
C GLU A 135 -6.24 -20.10 2.45
N LEU A 136 -6.99 -20.11 1.35
CA LEU A 136 -7.83 -18.97 0.98
C LEU A 136 -8.89 -18.64 2.03
N ALA A 137 -9.48 -19.65 2.67
CA ALA A 137 -10.42 -19.45 3.76
C ALA A 137 -9.75 -18.82 4.99
N VAL A 138 -8.52 -19.24 5.33
CA VAL A 138 -7.71 -18.65 6.40
C VAL A 138 -7.40 -17.19 6.11
N TYR A 139 -6.87 -16.87 4.91
CA TYR A 139 -6.61 -15.48 4.51
C TYR A 139 -7.89 -14.64 4.48
N GLY A 140 -9.01 -15.20 4.01
CA GLY A 140 -10.32 -14.58 4.09
C GLY A 140 -10.74 -14.25 5.53
N GLY A 141 -10.54 -15.19 6.45
CA GLY A 141 -10.75 -14.99 7.88
C GLY A 141 -9.88 -13.87 8.47
N ILE A 142 -8.60 -13.85 8.13
CA ILE A 142 -7.67 -12.78 8.55
C ILE A 142 -8.16 -11.41 8.06
N VAL A 143 -8.60 -11.29 6.80
CA VAL A 143 -9.13 -10.03 6.26
C VAL A 143 -10.39 -9.58 7.01
N VAL A 144 -11.30 -10.50 7.34
CA VAL A 144 -12.50 -10.19 8.13
C VAL A 144 -12.14 -9.71 9.53
N VAL A 145 -11.22 -10.40 10.22
CA VAL A 145 -10.74 -10.01 11.56
C VAL A 145 -10.05 -8.65 11.51
N ALA A 146 -9.17 -8.43 10.54
CA ALA A 146 -8.50 -7.13 10.34
C ALA A 146 -9.51 -6.00 10.07
N GLY A 147 -10.54 -6.25 9.26
CA GLY A 147 -11.64 -5.32 9.01
C GLY A 147 -12.42 -4.99 10.28
N PHE A 148 -12.73 -5.99 11.10
CA PHE A 148 -13.37 -5.80 12.40
C PHE A 148 -12.49 -5.00 13.37
N MET A 149 -11.20 -5.35 13.49
CA MET A 149 -10.25 -4.63 14.33
C MET A 149 -10.12 -3.17 13.91
N LEU A 150 -10.07 -2.90 12.61
CA LEU A 150 -10.06 -1.53 12.09
C LEU A 150 -11.35 -0.78 12.42
N TRP A 151 -12.52 -1.40 12.25
CA TRP A 151 -13.79 -0.82 12.65
C TRP A 151 -13.84 -0.54 14.15
N PHE A 152 -13.43 -1.50 14.98
CA PHE A 152 -13.38 -1.34 16.43
C PHE A 152 -12.43 -0.20 16.84
N SER A 153 -11.24 -0.15 16.24
CA SER A 153 -10.27 0.93 16.49
C SER A 153 -10.84 2.31 16.16
N LEU A 154 -11.65 2.42 15.09
CA LEU A 154 -12.35 3.66 14.75
C LEU A 154 -13.43 4.02 15.77
N GLN A 155 -14.17 3.05 16.32
CA GLN A 155 -15.15 3.32 17.38
C GLN A 155 -14.45 3.80 18.66
N VAL A 156 -13.32 3.18 19.03
CA VAL A 156 -12.49 3.63 20.15
C VAL A 156 -11.95 5.03 19.90
N TYR A 157 -11.46 5.30 18.70
CA TYR A 157 -10.98 6.63 18.31
C TYR A 157 -12.07 7.68 18.39
N ARG A 158 -13.28 7.40 17.87
CA ARG A 158 -14.45 8.27 18.00
C ARG A 158 -14.80 8.54 19.46
N SER A 159 -14.76 7.52 20.31
CA SER A 159 -15.01 7.69 21.75
C SER A 159 -13.96 8.56 22.43
N ARG A 160 -12.69 8.45 22.03
CA ARG A 160 -11.61 9.34 22.53
C ARG A 160 -11.82 10.78 22.08
N LEU A 161 -12.30 11.00 20.85
CA LEU A 161 -12.63 12.35 20.36
C LEU A 161 -13.80 12.96 21.16
N LEU A 162 -14.82 12.17 21.47
CA LEU A 162 -15.94 12.63 22.32
C LEU A 162 -15.50 13.06 23.72
N GLY A 163 -14.45 12.43 24.27
CA GLY A 163 -13.92 12.79 25.60
C GLY A 163 -12.81 13.86 25.57
N GLY A 164 -12.11 14.04 24.42
CA GLY A 164 -10.91 14.88 24.34
C GLY A 164 -10.96 16.01 23.31
N ALA A 165 -12.09 16.19 22.62
CA ALA A 165 -12.27 17.24 21.62
C ALA A 165 -13.67 17.88 21.73
N VAL A 166 -13.84 19.09 21.26
CA VAL A 166 -15.14 19.78 21.25
C VAL A 166 -15.90 19.40 19.98
N ARG A 167 -17.08 18.78 20.14
CA ARG A 167 -17.96 18.52 19.01
C ARG A 167 -18.64 19.82 18.57
N VAL A 168 -18.59 20.11 17.27
CA VAL A 168 -19.25 21.28 16.69
C VAL A 168 -20.75 21.04 16.66
N SER A 169 -21.50 22.02 17.19
CA SER A 169 -22.96 22.04 17.20
C SER A 169 -23.45 23.50 17.37
N GLU A 170 -24.74 23.72 17.21
CA GLU A 170 -25.37 25.02 17.44
C GLU A 170 -25.16 25.55 18.88
N THR A 171 -24.95 24.63 19.84
CA THR A 171 -24.76 25.00 21.27
C THR A 171 -23.31 25.17 21.66
N THR A 172 -22.34 24.62 20.92
CA THR A 172 -20.91 24.65 21.27
C THR A 172 -20.14 25.71 20.47
N LEU A 173 -20.28 25.69 19.14
CA LEU A 173 -19.59 26.58 18.19
C LEU A 173 -20.58 27.00 17.09
N PRO A 174 -21.58 27.86 17.37
CA PRO A 174 -22.67 28.18 16.46
C PRO A 174 -22.20 28.77 15.12
N GLU A 175 -21.19 29.65 15.14
CA GLU A 175 -20.66 30.26 13.91
C GLU A 175 -20.00 29.23 12.99
N LEU A 176 -19.21 28.31 13.56
CA LEU A 176 -18.59 27.23 12.78
C LEU A 176 -19.64 26.26 12.26
N GLN A 177 -20.68 25.95 13.06
CA GLN A 177 -21.80 25.12 12.65
C GLN A 177 -22.54 25.74 11.46
N ALA A 178 -22.79 27.06 11.49
CA ALA A 178 -23.45 27.77 10.39
C ALA A 178 -22.67 27.67 9.06
N VAL A 179 -21.32 27.84 9.13
CA VAL A 179 -20.47 27.64 7.93
C VAL A 179 -20.53 26.20 7.43
N PHE A 180 -20.53 25.23 8.34
CA PHE A 180 -20.62 23.82 8.00
C PHE A 180 -21.95 23.50 7.30
N ASP A 181 -23.07 24.02 7.78
CA ASP A 181 -24.39 23.81 7.21
C ASP A 181 -24.55 24.52 5.86
N ASP A 182 -23.99 25.72 5.68
CA ASP A 182 -23.96 26.42 4.39
C ASP A 182 -23.18 25.60 3.34
N VAL A 183 -22.00 25.07 3.69
CA VAL A 183 -21.21 24.20 2.80
C VAL A 183 -21.97 22.92 2.45
N ARG A 184 -22.66 22.31 3.41
CA ARG A 184 -23.50 21.13 3.15
C ARG A 184 -24.63 21.43 2.18
N ALA A 185 -25.28 22.58 2.36
CA ALA A 185 -26.35 23.03 1.46
C ALA A 185 -25.83 23.28 0.04
N ARG A 186 -24.71 24.00 -0.14
CA ARG A 186 -24.07 24.26 -1.45
C ARG A 186 -23.67 22.98 -2.17
N LEU A 187 -23.28 21.95 -1.42
CA LEU A 187 -22.87 20.64 -1.95
C LEU A 187 -24.03 19.63 -2.02
N ASP A 188 -25.25 20.00 -1.57
CA ASP A 188 -26.38 19.07 -1.38
C ASP A 188 -25.92 17.76 -0.68
N TYR A 189 -25.22 17.90 0.46
CA TYR A 189 -24.70 16.77 1.21
C TYR A 189 -25.53 16.51 2.46
N ARG A 190 -26.40 15.49 2.42
CA ARG A 190 -27.39 15.20 3.47
C ARG A 190 -26.94 14.19 4.53
N LYS A 191 -25.80 13.51 4.31
CA LYS A 191 -25.34 12.47 5.25
C LYS A 191 -24.77 13.10 6.51
N HIS A 192 -24.95 12.42 7.64
CA HIS A 192 -24.39 12.84 8.92
C HIS A 192 -22.87 12.82 8.90
N VAL A 193 -22.25 13.85 9.46
CA VAL A 193 -20.81 14.01 9.63
C VAL A 193 -20.60 14.63 11.00
N ASP A 194 -19.77 14.01 11.83
CA ASP A 194 -19.35 14.58 13.09
C ASP A 194 -18.13 15.49 12.86
N VAL A 195 -18.19 16.73 13.33
CA VAL A 195 -17.08 17.68 13.26
C VAL A 195 -16.56 17.94 14.68
N TYR A 196 -15.26 17.81 14.85
CA TYR A 196 -14.58 18.03 16.12
C TYR A 196 -13.50 19.10 15.97
N VAL A 197 -13.39 19.95 16.99
CA VAL A 197 -12.30 20.91 17.14
C VAL A 197 -11.38 20.40 18.24
N LYS A 198 -10.10 20.30 17.93
CA LYS A 198 -9.03 19.79 18.80
C LYS A 198 -7.85 20.76 18.81
N ASP A 199 -7.09 20.79 19.90
CA ASP A 199 -5.94 21.69 20.06
C ASP A 199 -4.94 21.57 18.89
N LYS A 200 -4.52 20.36 18.56
CA LYS A 200 -3.58 20.10 17.45
C LYS A 200 -4.10 19.01 16.53
N VAL A 201 -4.06 19.27 15.24
CA VAL A 201 -4.41 18.33 14.18
C VAL A 201 -3.33 18.37 13.09
N ASP A 202 -2.79 17.22 12.71
CA ASP A 202 -1.75 17.14 11.67
C ASP A 202 -2.24 17.75 10.35
N GLY A 203 -1.51 18.77 9.87
CA GLY A 203 -1.90 19.52 8.69
C GLY A 203 -3.11 20.44 8.86
N GLY A 204 -3.47 20.81 10.11
CA GLY A 204 -4.55 21.74 10.45
C GLY A 204 -5.97 21.20 10.33
N SER A 205 -6.18 20.15 9.54
CA SER A 205 -7.46 19.46 9.45
C SER A 205 -7.31 18.03 8.90
N LEU A 206 -8.07 17.11 9.48
CA LEU A 206 -8.08 15.69 9.11
C LEU A 206 -9.51 15.23 8.85
N MET A 207 -9.69 14.35 7.89
CA MET A 207 -10.97 13.70 7.65
C MET A 207 -10.81 12.21 7.65
N THR A 208 -11.63 11.52 8.44
CA THR A 208 -11.72 10.07 8.50
C THR A 208 -13.12 9.62 8.10
N SER A 209 -13.20 8.77 7.09
CA SER A 209 -14.47 8.16 6.69
C SER A 209 -14.28 6.68 6.38
N TYR A 210 -14.82 5.82 7.23
CA TYR A 210 -14.71 4.38 7.11
C TYR A 210 -15.93 3.68 7.73
N LEU A 211 -16.44 2.61 7.09
CA LEU A 211 -17.53 1.78 7.58
C LEU A 211 -18.71 2.56 8.19
N GLY A 212 -19.15 3.62 7.49
CA GLY A 212 -20.29 4.42 7.91
C GLY A 212 -19.96 5.60 8.85
N THR A 213 -18.83 5.57 9.52
CA THR A 213 -18.34 6.68 10.36
C THR A 213 -17.74 7.78 9.49
N ARG A 214 -18.10 9.05 9.73
CA ARG A 214 -17.55 10.23 9.03
C ARG A 214 -17.19 11.27 10.06
N LEU A 215 -15.91 11.54 10.19
CA LEU A 215 -15.35 12.47 11.16
C LEU A 215 -14.52 13.52 10.42
N ILE A 216 -14.66 14.77 10.83
CA ILE A 216 -13.78 15.87 10.44
C ILE A 216 -13.20 16.45 11.72
N GLU A 217 -11.87 16.54 11.79
CA GLU A 217 -11.14 17.17 12.87
C GLU A 217 -10.50 18.44 12.33
N ILE A 218 -10.64 19.54 13.06
CA ILE A 218 -10.07 20.83 12.70
C ILE A 218 -9.28 21.35 13.89
N GLU A 219 -8.13 21.96 13.63
CA GLU A 219 -7.28 22.55 14.65
C GLU A 219 -7.94 23.80 15.24
N GLY A 220 -8.06 23.83 16.57
CA GLY A 220 -8.75 24.90 17.29
C GLY A 220 -8.10 26.27 17.10
N GLY A 221 -6.77 26.34 17.12
CA GLY A 221 -6.04 27.56 16.85
C GLY A 221 -6.28 28.14 15.47
N LEU A 222 -6.40 27.27 14.43
CA LEU A 222 -6.74 27.69 13.07
C LEU A 222 -8.19 28.22 12.99
N VAL A 223 -9.13 27.52 13.63
CA VAL A 223 -10.54 27.94 13.67
C VAL A 223 -10.68 29.30 14.38
N ALA A 224 -10.03 29.45 15.53
CA ALA A 224 -10.06 30.70 16.31
C ALA A 224 -9.55 31.89 15.50
N ASP A 225 -8.42 31.76 14.80
CA ASP A 225 -7.87 32.80 13.93
C ASP A 225 -8.85 33.19 12.80
N LEU A 226 -9.47 32.18 12.17
CA LEU A 226 -10.36 32.44 11.05
C LEU A 226 -11.72 33.04 11.47
N LEU A 227 -12.20 32.69 12.66
CA LEU A 227 -13.42 33.29 13.23
C LEU A 227 -13.15 34.71 13.71
N ALA A 228 -12.04 34.97 14.44
CA ALA A 228 -11.70 36.30 14.97
C ALA A 228 -11.56 37.35 13.87
N ASP A 229 -10.99 37.00 12.74
CA ASP A 229 -10.78 37.91 11.62
C ASP A 229 -11.97 37.93 10.61
N SER A 230 -13.12 37.32 10.98
CA SER A 230 -14.30 37.19 10.09
C SER A 230 -13.97 36.56 8.72
N ARG A 231 -12.98 35.65 8.67
CA ARG A 231 -12.51 34.99 7.44
C ARG A 231 -13.35 33.75 7.07
N GLN A 232 -14.66 33.97 7.01
CA GLN A 232 -15.62 32.90 6.75
C GLN A 232 -15.36 32.16 5.43
N ALA A 233 -14.84 32.84 4.39
CA ALA A 233 -14.50 32.24 3.12
C ALA A 233 -13.37 31.20 3.24
N GLU A 234 -12.36 31.46 4.08
CA GLU A 234 -11.27 30.50 4.34
C GLU A 234 -11.78 29.26 5.09
N LEU A 235 -12.69 29.43 6.07
CA LEU A 235 -13.37 28.31 6.73
C LEU A 235 -14.23 27.51 5.75
N THR A 236 -14.96 28.19 4.86
CA THR A 236 -15.75 27.57 3.79
C THR A 236 -14.87 26.70 2.90
N TYR A 237 -13.67 27.17 2.53
CA TYR A 237 -12.71 26.36 1.79
C TYR A 237 -12.28 25.11 2.58
N LEU A 238 -11.90 25.28 3.84
CA LEU A 238 -11.39 24.18 4.69
C LEU A 238 -12.45 23.08 4.86
N ILE A 239 -13.68 23.45 5.20
CA ILE A 239 -14.81 22.54 5.36
C ILE A 239 -15.24 21.96 4.00
N GLY A 240 -15.32 22.81 2.97
CA GLY A 240 -15.70 22.43 1.60
C GLY A 240 -14.81 21.36 1.01
N ARG A 241 -13.51 21.37 1.33
CA ARG A 241 -12.56 20.34 0.94
C ARG A 241 -12.96 18.97 1.46
N HIS A 242 -13.31 18.86 2.72
CA HIS A 242 -13.66 17.59 3.35
C HIS A 242 -15.05 17.10 2.93
N ILE A 243 -16.07 17.96 2.98
CA ILE A 243 -17.42 17.62 2.56
C ILE A 243 -17.44 17.29 1.06
N GLY A 244 -16.69 18.03 0.25
CA GLY A 244 -16.53 17.77 -1.18
C GLY A 244 -15.95 16.39 -1.48
N GLN A 245 -14.92 15.97 -0.77
CA GLN A 245 -14.36 14.62 -0.88
C GLN A 245 -15.35 13.53 -0.46
N LEU A 246 -16.17 13.78 0.58
CA LEU A 246 -17.24 12.87 1.00
C LEU A 246 -18.35 12.78 -0.07
N LYS A 247 -18.76 13.90 -0.66
CA LYS A 247 -19.77 13.94 -1.74
C LYS A 247 -19.26 13.24 -2.99
N ALA A 248 -17.99 13.44 -3.37
CA ALA A 248 -17.33 12.77 -4.49
C ALA A 248 -17.03 11.28 -4.22
N ARG A 249 -17.29 10.80 -3.01
CA ARG A 249 -17.08 9.40 -2.58
C ARG A 249 -15.62 8.94 -2.66
N HIS A 250 -14.66 9.85 -2.62
CA HIS A 250 -13.23 9.51 -2.66
C HIS A 250 -12.83 8.59 -1.51
N GLN A 251 -13.48 8.73 -0.36
CA GLN A 251 -13.20 7.97 0.85
C GLN A 251 -13.57 6.46 0.79
N ARG A 252 -14.24 6.01 -0.27
CA ARG A 252 -14.59 4.58 -0.40
C ARG A 252 -13.37 3.68 -0.60
N LEU A 253 -12.44 4.14 -1.43
CA LEU A 253 -11.24 3.38 -1.81
C LEU A 253 -9.97 3.88 -1.09
N THR A 254 -9.96 5.13 -0.64
CA THR A 254 -8.80 5.71 0.05
C THR A 254 -8.33 4.88 1.25
N PRO A 255 -9.20 4.40 2.17
CA PRO A 255 -8.75 3.58 3.29
C PRO A 255 -8.09 2.28 2.85
N ILE A 256 -8.63 1.64 1.81
CA ILE A 256 -8.07 0.40 1.23
C ILE A 256 -6.69 0.67 0.66
N PHE A 257 -6.54 1.73 -0.14
CA PHE A 257 -5.25 2.07 -0.74
C PHE A 257 -4.22 2.53 0.29
N VAL A 258 -4.65 3.22 1.36
CA VAL A 258 -3.77 3.58 2.47
C VAL A 258 -3.34 2.33 3.24
N ALA A 259 -4.25 1.41 3.52
CA ALA A 259 -3.93 0.13 4.17
C ALA A 259 -2.94 -0.70 3.33
N ILE A 260 -3.17 -0.82 2.02
CA ILE A 260 -2.23 -1.50 1.10
C ILE A 260 -0.86 -0.81 1.15
N SER A 261 -0.83 0.53 1.15
CA SER A 261 0.43 1.29 1.19
C SER A 261 1.21 1.14 2.51
N ALA A 262 0.54 0.72 3.59
CA ALA A 262 1.16 0.47 4.90
C ALA A 262 1.81 -0.93 4.98
N ILE A 263 1.49 -1.84 4.07
CA ILE A 263 2.05 -3.19 4.03
C ILE A 263 3.36 -3.16 3.26
N ASP A 264 4.48 -3.47 3.93
CA ASP A 264 5.82 -3.38 3.34
C ASP A 264 5.99 -4.27 2.11
N SER A 265 5.46 -5.48 2.13
CA SER A 265 5.56 -6.44 1.02
C SER A 265 4.91 -5.97 -0.28
N VAL A 266 3.99 -5.02 -0.23
CA VAL A 266 3.29 -4.50 -1.42
C VAL A 266 3.55 -3.02 -1.68
N LYS A 267 4.57 -2.43 -1.03
CA LYS A 267 4.98 -1.02 -1.27
C LYS A 267 5.31 -0.72 -2.73
N PHE A 268 5.72 -1.72 -3.51
CA PHE A 268 5.94 -1.58 -4.96
C PHE A 268 4.66 -1.18 -5.73
N LEU A 269 3.46 -1.39 -5.17
CA LEU A 269 2.21 -0.91 -5.75
C LEU A 269 2.00 0.60 -5.60
N GLN A 270 2.71 1.25 -4.69
CA GLN A 270 2.50 2.67 -4.38
C GLN A 270 2.63 3.60 -5.60
N PRO A 271 3.56 3.41 -6.55
CA PRO A 271 3.61 4.20 -7.78
C PRO A 271 2.33 4.14 -8.62
N PHE A 272 1.55 3.08 -8.52
CA PHE A 272 0.27 2.89 -9.22
C PHE A 272 -0.93 3.44 -8.43
N LEU A 273 -0.92 3.31 -7.10
CA LEU A 273 -1.99 3.77 -6.21
C LEU A 273 -1.91 5.28 -5.90
N ALA A 274 -0.72 5.78 -5.62
CA ALA A 274 -0.48 7.15 -5.24
C ALA A 274 -0.95 8.20 -6.28
N PRO A 275 -0.86 7.99 -7.61
CA PRO A 275 -1.42 8.91 -8.59
C PRO A 275 -2.92 9.15 -8.45
N TYR A 276 -3.69 8.11 -8.08
CA TYR A 276 -5.12 8.25 -7.81
C TYR A 276 -5.36 9.08 -6.53
N LEU A 277 -4.68 8.74 -5.42
CA LEU A 277 -4.79 9.49 -4.16
C LEU A 277 -4.43 10.98 -4.35
N ARG A 278 -3.40 11.26 -5.14
CA ARG A 278 -3.04 12.65 -5.51
C ARG A 278 -4.11 13.34 -6.37
N ALA A 279 -4.83 12.61 -7.21
CA ALA A 279 -5.91 13.19 -8.00
C ALA A 279 -7.11 13.51 -7.12
N THR A 280 -7.50 12.64 -6.19
CA THR A 280 -8.61 12.88 -5.26
C THR A 280 -8.32 14.07 -4.33
N ALA A 281 -7.07 14.24 -3.87
CA ALA A 281 -6.68 15.42 -3.10
C ALA A 281 -6.86 16.72 -3.89
N LYS A 282 -6.48 16.73 -5.18
CA LYS A 282 -6.68 17.89 -6.06
C LYS A 282 -8.16 18.14 -6.36
N SER A 283 -8.97 17.09 -6.54
CA SER A 283 -10.42 17.23 -6.70
C SER A 283 -11.05 17.84 -5.45
N GLY A 284 -10.65 17.40 -4.25
CA GLY A 284 -11.09 18.00 -3.00
C GLY A 284 -10.77 19.50 -2.91
N ASP A 285 -9.56 19.89 -3.32
CA ASP A 285 -9.14 21.29 -3.36
C ASP A 285 -9.97 22.11 -4.37
N GLN A 286 -10.28 21.56 -5.56
CA GLN A 286 -11.11 22.22 -6.58
C GLN A 286 -12.56 22.40 -6.12
N ILE A 287 -13.14 21.40 -5.45
CA ILE A 287 -14.49 21.50 -4.88
C ILE A 287 -14.51 22.56 -3.77
N ALA A 288 -13.49 22.57 -2.90
CA ALA A 288 -13.35 23.57 -1.85
C ALA A 288 -13.28 24.99 -2.41
N ALA A 289 -12.49 25.19 -3.45
CA ALA A 289 -12.35 26.47 -4.15
C ALA A 289 -13.68 26.94 -4.77
N ALA A 290 -14.44 26.01 -5.37
CA ALA A 290 -15.75 26.31 -5.92
C ALA A 290 -16.79 26.62 -4.82
N CYS A 291 -16.72 25.98 -3.65
CA CYS A 291 -17.53 26.33 -2.48
C CYS A 291 -17.19 27.71 -1.92
N CYS A 292 -15.90 28.02 -1.87
CA CYS A 292 -15.39 29.30 -1.37
C CYS A 292 -15.77 30.46 -2.29
N GLY A 293 -15.62 30.27 -3.62
CA GLY A 293 -15.88 31.29 -4.63
C GLY A 293 -14.90 32.46 -4.62
N ASP A 294 -13.88 32.47 -3.74
CA ASP A 294 -12.91 33.54 -3.56
C ASP A 294 -11.48 32.99 -3.75
N ILE A 295 -10.77 33.53 -4.74
CA ILE A 295 -9.39 33.16 -5.07
C ILE A 295 -8.42 33.61 -3.99
N GLY A 296 -8.63 34.82 -3.43
CA GLY A 296 -7.79 35.38 -2.38
C GLY A 296 -7.86 34.53 -1.11
N ALA A 297 -9.06 34.21 -0.64
CA ALA A 297 -9.28 33.34 0.50
C ALA A 297 -8.74 31.92 0.25
N THR A 298 -8.93 31.37 -0.96
CA THR A 298 -8.37 30.07 -1.35
C THR A 298 -6.85 30.08 -1.28
N ALA A 299 -6.19 31.12 -1.82
CA ALA A 299 -4.74 31.28 -1.79
C ALA A 299 -4.23 31.45 -0.34
N ALA A 300 -4.91 32.26 0.47
CA ALA A 300 -4.57 32.48 1.88
C ALA A 300 -4.67 31.18 2.68
N THR A 301 -5.74 30.39 2.50
CA THR A 301 -5.89 29.08 3.15
C THR A 301 -4.78 28.12 2.73
N MET A 302 -4.45 28.08 1.44
CA MET A 302 -3.35 27.24 0.96
C MET A 302 -2.00 27.67 1.54
N ASN A 303 -1.76 28.98 1.72
CA ASN A 303 -0.55 29.49 2.37
C ASN A 303 -0.48 29.04 3.84
N ARG A 304 -1.61 29.06 4.57
CA ARG A 304 -1.69 28.55 5.95
C ARG A 304 -1.44 27.03 6.02
N LEU A 305 -1.98 26.27 5.07
CA LEU A 305 -1.72 24.83 4.96
C LEU A 305 -0.26 24.50 4.57
N LEU A 306 0.44 25.42 3.90
CA LEU A 306 1.84 25.28 3.52
C LEU A 306 2.81 25.56 4.66
N ALA A 307 2.60 26.67 5.38
CA ALA A 307 3.55 27.22 6.33
C ALA A 307 3.01 27.34 7.76
N GLY A 308 1.80 26.84 8.01
CA GLY A 308 1.13 26.99 9.29
C GLY A 308 0.38 28.33 9.43
N LYS A 309 -0.38 28.42 10.51
CA LYS A 309 -1.26 29.57 10.77
C LYS A 309 -0.51 30.90 10.91
N GLU A 310 0.67 30.88 11.53
CA GLU A 310 1.45 32.08 11.86
C GLU A 310 2.24 32.61 10.66
N LEU A 311 2.88 31.73 9.89
CA LEU A 311 3.71 32.11 8.76
C LEU A 311 2.95 32.18 7.44
N GLY A 312 1.81 31.48 7.33
CA GLY A 312 0.99 31.46 6.12
C GLY A 312 0.62 32.84 5.59
N PRO A 313 0.14 33.77 6.43
CA PRO A 313 -0.19 35.13 6.01
C PRO A 313 1.01 35.95 5.50
N GLN A 314 2.23 35.59 5.93
CA GLN A 314 3.48 36.28 5.56
C GLN A 314 4.07 35.73 4.26
N LEU A 315 3.54 34.64 3.70
CA LEU A 315 4.07 34.04 2.49
C LEU A 315 3.84 34.93 1.26
N VAL A 316 4.94 35.25 0.59
CA VAL A 316 4.91 35.97 -0.69
C VAL A 316 4.58 35.00 -1.80
N ILE A 317 3.48 35.23 -2.51
CA ILE A 317 2.95 34.35 -3.58
C ILE A 317 4.02 34.07 -4.65
N LYS A 318 4.82 35.07 -5.04
CA LYS A 318 5.92 34.90 -6.00
C LYS A 318 6.89 33.80 -5.58
N GLY A 319 7.29 33.76 -4.31
CA GLY A 319 8.20 32.73 -3.77
C GLY A 319 7.61 31.33 -3.89
N VAL A 320 6.32 31.17 -3.60
CA VAL A 320 5.61 29.88 -3.77
C VAL A 320 5.57 29.45 -5.24
N LEU A 321 5.30 30.38 -6.16
CA LEU A 321 5.30 30.11 -7.61
C LEU A 321 6.70 29.74 -8.13
N ASP A 322 7.75 30.40 -7.66
CA ASP A 322 9.14 30.11 -8.01
C ASP A 322 9.56 28.73 -7.49
N GLN A 323 9.26 28.41 -6.23
CA GLN A 323 9.50 27.10 -5.67
C GLN A 323 8.76 26.00 -6.46
N ALA A 324 7.50 26.23 -6.79
CA ALA A 324 6.70 25.30 -7.58
C ALA A 324 7.32 25.05 -8.98
N ALA A 325 7.88 26.07 -9.60
CA ALA A 325 8.58 25.93 -10.87
C ALA A 325 9.86 25.10 -10.74
N VAL A 326 10.63 25.27 -9.65
CA VAL A 326 11.82 24.46 -9.36
C VAL A 326 11.43 22.99 -9.16
N VAL A 327 10.40 22.71 -8.32
CA VAL A 327 9.89 21.36 -8.08
C VAL A 327 9.46 20.67 -9.38
N ARG A 328 8.82 21.42 -10.29
CA ARG A 328 8.39 20.87 -11.58
C ARG A 328 9.53 20.60 -12.57
N ARG A 329 10.62 21.35 -12.51
CA ARG A 329 11.78 21.18 -13.42
C ARG A 329 12.70 20.05 -13.00
N ARG A 330 12.89 19.84 -11.69
CA ARG A 330 13.81 18.84 -11.16
C ARG A 330 13.20 17.44 -11.22
N TRP A 331 14.01 16.44 -11.59
CA TRP A 331 13.57 15.05 -11.71
C TRP A 331 13.41 14.35 -10.36
N LEU A 332 14.29 14.64 -9.38
CA LEU A 332 14.24 14.04 -8.04
C LEU A 332 12.92 14.29 -7.29
N PRO A 333 12.39 15.55 -7.20
CA PRO A 333 11.07 15.76 -6.61
C PRO A 333 9.95 15.03 -7.37
N ARG A 334 10.06 14.85 -8.68
CA ARG A 334 9.08 14.06 -9.45
C ARG A 334 9.15 12.58 -9.10
N LEU A 335 10.36 12.03 -8.96
CA LEU A 335 10.57 10.65 -8.55
C LEU A 335 10.05 10.42 -7.12
N ALA A 336 10.42 11.28 -6.17
CA ALA A 336 9.92 11.23 -4.80
C ALA A 336 8.38 11.26 -4.76
N GLN A 337 7.75 12.05 -5.62
CA GLN A 337 6.30 12.13 -5.70
C GLN A 337 5.63 10.82 -6.14
N LEU A 338 6.32 9.90 -6.82
CA LEU A 338 5.75 8.60 -7.19
C LEU A 338 5.35 7.79 -5.95
N PHE A 339 6.10 7.93 -4.87
CA PHE A 339 5.90 7.20 -3.62
C PHE A 339 5.07 7.98 -2.57
N MET A 340 4.64 9.20 -2.89
CA MET A 340 3.84 10.04 -1.99
C MET A 340 2.35 9.94 -2.33
N SER A 341 1.52 9.63 -1.35
CA SER A 341 0.06 9.60 -1.49
C SER A 341 -0.55 11.00 -1.64
N LEU A 342 0.07 12.02 -1.03
CA LEU A 342 -0.35 13.41 -1.17
C LEU A 342 0.50 14.13 -2.23
N PRO A 343 -0.09 15.03 -3.04
CA PRO A 343 0.68 15.84 -3.96
C PRO A 343 1.50 16.88 -3.17
N HIS A 344 2.68 17.24 -3.70
CA HIS A 344 3.41 18.40 -3.16
C HIS A 344 2.46 19.60 -3.02
N ALA A 345 2.53 20.29 -1.90
CA ALA A 345 1.63 21.41 -1.63
C ALA A 345 1.75 22.52 -2.67
N THR A 346 2.96 22.78 -3.21
CA THR A 346 3.18 23.67 -4.36
C THR A 346 2.43 23.22 -5.62
N ASN A 347 2.35 21.91 -5.89
CA ASN A 347 1.58 21.37 -7.01
C ASN A 347 0.06 21.48 -6.78
N ARG A 348 -0.40 21.43 -5.54
CA ARG A 348 -1.81 21.69 -5.19
C ARG A 348 -2.15 23.15 -5.47
N TYR A 349 -1.29 24.06 -5.02
CA TYR A 349 -1.42 25.51 -5.25
C TYR A 349 -1.54 25.83 -6.75
N LEU A 350 -0.62 25.31 -7.58
CA LEU A 350 -0.67 25.50 -9.03
C LEU A 350 -1.92 24.89 -9.68
N ASN A 351 -2.39 23.76 -9.15
CA ASN A 351 -3.61 23.12 -9.64
C ASN A 351 -4.86 23.99 -9.39
N LEU A 352 -4.92 24.65 -8.23
CA LEU A 352 -6.01 25.56 -7.90
C LEU A 352 -6.01 26.79 -8.79
N LEU A 353 -4.86 27.43 -8.98
CA LEU A 353 -4.76 28.57 -9.89
C LEU A 353 -5.17 28.20 -11.33
N ALA A 354 -4.76 27.03 -11.82
CA ALA A 354 -5.17 26.54 -13.12
C ALA A 354 -6.66 26.20 -13.19
N PHE A 355 -7.24 25.76 -12.09
CA PHE A 355 -8.68 25.52 -11.97
C PHE A 355 -9.46 26.83 -12.09
N PHE A 356 -9.12 27.87 -11.34
CA PHE A 356 -9.74 29.18 -11.44
C PHE A 356 -9.59 29.78 -12.84
N ALA A 357 -8.43 29.67 -13.47
CA ALA A 357 -8.20 30.14 -14.84
C ALA A 357 -9.13 29.45 -15.87
N ARG A 358 -9.67 28.29 -15.54
CA ARG A 358 -10.60 27.54 -16.38
C ARG A 358 -12.06 27.84 -16.07
N VAL A 359 -12.41 27.94 -14.78
CA VAL A 359 -13.82 27.99 -14.32
C VAL A 359 -14.28 29.42 -14.11
N ALA A 360 -13.39 30.28 -13.63
CA ALA A 360 -13.67 31.67 -13.28
C ALA A 360 -12.57 32.61 -13.85
N PRO A 361 -12.46 32.75 -15.19
CA PRO A 361 -11.39 33.51 -15.83
C PRO A 361 -11.41 34.99 -15.45
N ASP A 362 -12.58 35.56 -15.23
CA ASP A 362 -12.72 36.97 -14.86
C ASP A 362 -12.25 37.23 -13.45
N GLU A 363 -12.56 36.33 -12.50
CA GLU A 363 -12.11 36.43 -11.12
C GLU A 363 -10.61 36.31 -10.99
N ILE A 364 -9.96 35.33 -11.70
CA ILE A 364 -8.49 35.23 -11.65
C ILE A 364 -7.82 36.43 -12.31
N ASN A 365 -8.43 37.03 -13.33
CA ASN A 365 -7.92 38.24 -13.95
C ASN A 365 -8.02 39.46 -13.00
N ALA A 366 -9.15 39.59 -12.31
CA ALA A 366 -9.36 40.62 -11.27
C ALA A 366 -8.35 40.45 -10.12
N TRP A 367 -8.23 39.23 -9.59
CA TRP A 367 -7.25 38.94 -8.54
C TRP A 367 -5.80 39.19 -9.01
N ARG A 368 -5.45 38.81 -10.25
CA ARG A 368 -4.13 39.08 -10.84
C ARG A 368 -3.83 40.58 -10.91
N ALA A 369 -4.82 41.41 -11.15
CA ALA A 369 -4.65 42.87 -11.19
C ALA A 369 -4.27 43.46 -9.82
N THR A 370 -4.57 42.77 -8.71
CA THR A 370 -4.15 43.17 -7.36
C THR A 370 -2.71 42.79 -7.02
N LEU A 371 -2.08 41.93 -7.84
CA LEU A 371 -0.70 41.47 -7.61
C LEU A 371 0.31 42.46 -8.22
N ASP A 372 1.53 42.46 -7.67
CA ASP A 372 2.66 43.17 -8.29
C ASP A 372 2.98 42.61 -9.68
N ARG A 373 3.61 43.45 -10.53
CA ARG A 373 3.87 43.12 -11.94
C ARG A 373 4.71 41.85 -12.11
N ASP A 374 5.64 41.58 -11.20
CA ASP A 374 6.53 40.40 -11.30
C ASP A 374 5.81 39.14 -10.93
N THR A 375 5.01 39.18 -9.86
CA THR A 375 4.14 38.07 -9.46
C THR A 375 3.11 37.75 -10.55
N ALA A 376 2.47 38.78 -11.12
CA ALA A 376 1.52 38.64 -12.23
C ALA A 376 2.15 38.00 -13.47
N ARG A 377 3.37 38.43 -13.86
CA ARG A 377 4.14 37.79 -14.95
C ARG A 377 4.46 36.33 -14.65
N ARG A 378 4.88 36.04 -13.43
CA ARG A 378 5.18 34.67 -12.99
C ARG A 378 3.95 33.79 -13.01
N LEU A 379 2.83 34.29 -12.51
CA LEU A 379 1.54 33.60 -12.56
C LEU A 379 1.15 33.22 -14.01
N ASN A 380 1.26 34.16 -14.96
CA ASN A 380 0.96 33.91 -16.36
C ASN A 380 1.86 32.81 -16.96
N ALA A 381 3.17 32.84 -16.68
CA ALA A 381 4.11 31.81 -17.14
C ALA A 381 3.76 30.41 -16.60
N VAL A 382 3.36 30.34 -15.33
CA VAL A 382 2.95 29.09 -14.69
C VAL A 382 1.63 28.58 -15.26
N LEU A 383 0.64 29.45 -15.44
CA LEU A 383 -0.66 29.10 -16.03
C LEU A 383 -0.52 28.66 -17.50
N ALA A 384 0.34 29.31 -18.28
CA ALA A 384 0.60 28.90 -19.67
C ALA A 384 1.19 27.48 -19.76
N SER A 385 2.01 27.10 -18.78
CA SER A 385 2.64 25.76 -18.71
C SER A 385 1.78 24.68 -18.02
N SER A 386 0.56 25.01 -17.55
CA SER A 386 -0.24 24.08 -16.77
C SER A 386 -1.04 23.12 -17.68
N PRO A 387 -0.94 21.78 -17.46
CA PRO A 387 -1.71 20.80 -18.21
C PRO A 387 -3.22 20.82 -17.89
N ASN A 388 -3.63 21.44 -16.78
CA ASN A 388 -5.01 21.42 -16.30
C ASN A 388 -5.92 22.49 -16.96
N ARG A 389 -5.47 23.18 -18.01
CA ARG A 389 -6.31 24.10 -18.79
C ARG A 389 -7.41 23.38 -19.60
N ARG A 390 -7.26 22.08 -19.84
CA ARG A 390 -8.28 21.31 -20.59
C ARG A 390 -9.47 21.00 -19.70
N PRO A 391 -10.70 21.17 -20.20
CA PRO A 391 -11.90 20.78 -19.45
C PRO A 391 -11.86 19.28 -19.15
N PRO A 392 -12.42 18.84 -18.00
CA PRO A 392 -12.57 17.42 -17.73
C PRO A 392 -13.40 16.79 -18.86
N ARG A 393 -12.97 15.64 -19.37
CA ARG A 393 -13.79 14.86 -20.30
C ARG A 393 -15.06 14.48 -19.55
N ARG A 394 -16.22 14.85 -20.10
CA ARG A 394 -17.54 14.63 -19.46
C ARG A 394 -17.84 13.15 -19.21
N HIS A 395 -17.21 12.26 -19.98
CA HIS A 395 -17.32 10.81 -19.80
C HIS A 395 -15.95 10.18 -19.76
N PRO A 396 -15.72 9.18 -18.89
CA PRO A 396 -14.55 8.33 -19.02
C PRO A 396 -14.58 7.73 -20.42
N SER A 397 -13.45 7.68 -21.09
CA SER A 397 -13.45 7.03 -22.41
C SER A 397 -13.74 5.54 -22.17
N VAL A 398 -14.84 5.05 -22.73
CA VAL A 398 -15.21 3.62 -22.69
C VAL A 398 -14.00 2.78 -23.12
N LEU A 399 -13.23 3.28 -24.10
CA LEU A 399 -12.02 2.64 -24.58
C LEU A 399 -10.94 2.47 -23.48
N SER A 400 -10.71 3.47 -22.61
CA SER A 400 -9.72 3.34 -21.54
C SER A 400 -10.14 2.34 -20.46
N THR A 401 -11.44 2.25 -20.19
CA THR A 401 -11.98 1.27 -19.26
C THR A 401 -11.89 -0.14 -19.85
N LEU A 402 -12.29 -0.31 -21.11
CA LEU A 402 -12.17 -1.60 -21.81
C LEU A 402 -10.72 -2.05 -21.92
N LEU A 403 -9.80 -1.15 -22.26
CA LEU A 403 -8.36 -1.48 -22.32
C LEU A 403 -7.83 -1.92 -20.96
N ALA A 404 -8.19 -1.23 -19.87
CA ALA A 404 -7.78 -1.62 -18.51
C ALA A 404 -8.33 -3.01 -18.14
N LEU A 405 -9.58 -3.30 -18.46
CA LEU A 405 -10.19 -4.61 -18.22
C LEU A 405 -9.54 -5.72 -19.06
N LEU A 406 -9.25 -5.45 -20.33
CA LEU A 406 -8.56 -6.41 -21.22
C LEU A 406 -7.15 -6.71 -20.73
N VAL A 407 -6.37 -5.70 -20.36
CA VAL A 407 -5.01 -5.89 -19.83
C VAL A 407 -5.06 -6.66 -18.51
N THR A 408 -5.94 -6.26 -17.58
CA THR A 408 -6.09 -6.94 -16.30
C THR A 408 -6.51 -8.40 -16.49
N GLY A 409 -7.53 -8.64 -17.30
CA GLY A 409 -8.02 -9.99 -17.61
C GLY A 409 -6.97 -10.85 -18.32
N GLY A 410 -6.25 -10.27 -19.27
CA GLY A 410 -5.17 -10.97 -19.99
C GLY A 410 -4.01 -11.39 -19.08
N VAL A 411 -3.57 -10.48 -18.18
CA VAL A 411 -2.49 -10.80 -17.23
C VAL A 411 -2.95 -11.88 -16.23
N LEU A 412 -4.17 -11.77 -15.70
CA LEU A 412 -4.71 -12.78 -14.78
C LEU A 412 -4.89 -14.14 -15.46
N ALA A 413 -5.37 -14.17 -16.69
CA ALA A 413 -5.51 -15.40 -17.46
C ALA A 413 -4.16 -16.06 -17.76
N ALA A 414 -3.16 -15.28 -18.19
CA ALA A 414 -1.81 -15.77 -18.43
C ALA A 414 -1.14 -16.30 -17.16
N SER A 415 -1.28 -15.56 -16.04
CA SER A 415 -0.77 -16.00 -14.73
C SER A 415 -1.46 -17.28 -14.26
N GLY A 416 -2.78 -17.37 -14.44
CA GLY A 416 -3.55 -18.58 -14.14
C GLY A 416 -3.08 -19.76 -14.96
N TRP A 417 -2.93 -19.58 -16.26
CA TRP A 417 -2.45 -20.66 -17.15
C TRP A 417 -1.04 -21.16 -16.75
N LEU A 418 -0.12 -20.24 -16.41
CA LEU A 418 1.23 -20.62 -15.96
C LEU A 418 1.19 -21.37 -14.63
N ILE A 419 0.43 -20.87 -13.64
CA ILE A 419 0.35 -21.47 -12.31
C ILE A 419 -0.32 -22.86 -12.38
N PHE A 420 -1.47 -22.95 -13.04
CA PHE A 420 -2.22 -24.22 -13.13
C PHE A 420 -1.56 -25.22 -14.09
N GLY A 421 -0.84 -24.75 -15.13
CA GLY A 421 -0.04 -25.60 -16.00
C GLY A 421 1.11 -26.28 -15.24
N HIS A 422 1.79 -25.53 -14.37
CA HIS A 422 2.85 -26.08 -13.51
C HIS A 422 2.31 -27.14 -12.54
N LEU A 423 1.10 -26.92 -11.98
CA LEU A 423 0.46 -27.87 -11.06
C LEU A 423 -0.10 -29.11 -11.76
N ALA A 424 -0.52 -28.98 -13.01
CA ALA A 424 -0.94 -30.14 -13.78
C ALA A 424 0.25 -31.10 -14.00
N GLY A 425 1.44 -30.56 -14.30
CA GLY A 425 2.68 -31.33 -14.39
C GLY A 425 3.04 -31.99 -13.03
N ALA A 426 2.99 -31.26 -11.92
CA ALA A 426 3.28 -31.80 -10.59
C ALA A 426 2.30 -32.92 -10.16
N ARG A 427 1.00 -32.78 -10.48
CA ARG A 427 -0.01 -33.82 -10.21
C ARG A 427 0.18 -35.08 -11.10
N ALA A 428 0.57 -34.89 -12.35
CA ALA A 428 0.89 -36.00 -13.22
C ALA A 428 2.08 -36.80 -12.67
N ALA A 429 3.14 -36.15 -12.21
CA ALA A 429 4.29 -36.79 -11.59
C ALA A 429 3.92 -37.53 -10.28
N ASP A 430 3.01 -36.99 -9.46
CA ASP A 430 2.53 -37.66 -8.25
C ASP A 430 1.73 -38.94 -8.61
N THR A 431 0.90 -38.87 -9.63
CA THR A 431 0.13 -40.02 -10.13
C THR A 431 1.07 -41.10 -10.69
N ALA A 432 2.09 -40.76 -11.50
CA ALA A 432 3.06 -41.68 -12.01
C ALA A 432 3.88 -42.32 -10.89
N SER A 433 4.26 -41.60 -9.86
CA SER A 433 4.94 -42.14 -8.68
C SER A 433 4.06 -43.12 -7.89
N GLN A 434 2.75 -42.88 -7.78
CA GLN A 434 1.80 -43.82 -7.16
C GLN A 434 1.63 -45.11 -7.99
N GLU A 435 1.55 -44.98 -9.29
CA GLU A 435 1.51 -46.13 -10.20
C GLU A 435 2.80 -46.94 -10.13
N LEU A 436 3.95 -46.27 -10.11
CA LEU A 436 5.26 -46.87 -9.98
C LEU A 436 5.40 -47.75 -8.73
N LEU A 437 4.76 -47.38 -7.60
CA LEU A 437 4.72 -48.20 -6.38
C LEU A 437 4.12 -49.59 -6.61
N THR A 438 3.20 -49.74 -7.55
CA THR A 438 2.58 -51.04 -7.87
C THR A 438 3.55 -52.00 -8.56
N HIS A 439 4.64 -51.48 -9.11
CA HIS A 439 5.68 -52.25 -9.80
C HIS A 439 6.92 -52.52 -8.94
N VAL A 440 6.88 -52.11 -7.65
CA VAL A 440 7.95 -52.42 -6.70
C VAL A 440 7.82 -53.85 -6.20
N PRO A 441 8.94 -54.64 -6.07
CA PRO A 441 8.90 -55.99 -5.54
C PRO A 441 8.23 -56.09 -4.17
N ALA A 442 7.29 -57.01 -4.00
CA ALA A 442 6.51 -57.16 -2.77
C ALA A 442 7.36 -57.38 -1.51
N GLY A 443 8.58 -57.94 -1.68
CA GLY A 443 9.47 -58.27 -0.56
C GLY A 443 9.94 -57.06 0.27
N PHE A 444 9.92 -55.87 -0.31
CA PHE A 444 10.29 -54.62 0.40
C PHE A 444 9.42 -53.42 0.05
N ALA A 445 8.30 -53.63 -0.63
CA ALA A 445 7.37 -52.56 -1.00
C ALA A 445 6.90 -51.72 0.20
N ALA A 446 6.81 -52.34 1.39
CA ALA A 446 6.44 -51.62 2.63
C ALA A 446 7.48 -50.56 3.08
N THR A 447 8.71 -50.60 2.53
CA THR A 447 9.78 -49.64 2.82
C THR A 447 9.88 -48.53 1.78
N CYS A 448 8.94 -48.48 0.85
CA CYS A 448 8.95 -47.59 -0.31
C CYS A 448 7.92 -46.45 -0.13
N ALA A 449 8.28 -45.28 -0.57
CA ALA A 449 7.42 -44.11 -0.62
C ALA A 449 7.61 -43.33 -1.93
N PRO A 450 6.53 -42.72 -2.46
CA PRO A 450 6.66 -41.73 -3.52
C PRO A 450 7.58 -40.58 -3.11
N ALA A 451 8.44 -40.17 -4.02
CA ALA A 451 9.35 -39.05 -3.82
C ALA A 451 9.16 -37.99 -4.91
N SER A 452 9.51 -36.75 -4.59
CA SER A 452 9.47 -35.68 -5.58
C SER A 452 10.53 -35.89 -6.65
N VAL A 453 10.15 -35.69 -7.92
CA VAL A 453 11.09 -35.73 -9.05
C VAL A 453 11.92 -34.45 -9.05
N PRO A 454 13.26 -34.48 -8.90
CA PRO A 454 14.11 -33.32 -9.04
C PRO A 454 13.94 -32.64 -10.41
N ALA A 455 14.11 -31.32 -10.47
CA ALA A 455 13.93 -30.57 -11.72
C ALA A 455 14.87 -31.03 -12.84
N ASP A 456 16.07 -31.44 -12.49
CA ASP A 456 17.07 -31.97 -13.45
C ASP A 456 16.64 -33.31 -14.04
N ASP A 457 16.04 -34.19 -13.23
CA ASP A 457 15.52 -35.49 -13.65
C ASP A 457 14.24 -35.30 -14.50
N ALA A 458 13.32 -34.40 -14.06
CA ALA A 458 12.14 -34.06 -14.85
C ALA A 458 12.51 -33.49 -16.24
N GLY A 459 13.59 -32.71 -16.33
CA GLY A 459 14.13 -32.19 -17.59
C GLY A 459 14.70 -33.30 -18.51
N GLN A 460 14.88 -34.51 -18.00
CA GLN A 460 15.33 -35.68 -18.74
C GLN A 460 14.20 -36.70 -19.03
N GLY A 461 12.94 -36.28 -18.76
CA GLY A 461 11.74 -37.08 -19.05
C GLY A 461 11.32 -38.03 -17.92
N VAL A 462 11.83 -37.83 -16.68
CA VAL A 462 11.34 -38.56 -15.50
C VAL A 462 10.03 -37.95 -15.07
N ASP A 463 8.98 -38.73 -14.96
CA ASP A 463 7.65 -38.32 -14.55
C ASP A 463 7.16 -38.98 -13.24
N GLY A 464 7.88 -40.03 -12.74
CA GLY A 464 7.61 -40.70 -11.49
C GLY A 464 8.88 -41.11 -10.75
N ARG A 465 8.86 -41.00 -9.40
CA ARG A 465 9.99 -41.42 -8.55
C ARG A 465 9.49 -42.06 -7.26
N VAL A 466 10.08 -43.21 -6.93
CA VAL A 466 9.85 -43.95 -5.69
C VAL A 466 11.18 -44.27 -5.04
N GLU A 467 11.28 -44.03 -3.75
CA GLU A 467 12.46 -44.35 -2.94
C GLU A 467 12.12 -45.44 -1.94
N CYS A 468 12.98 -46.44 -1.85
CA CYS A 468 12.85 -47.57 -0.95
C CYS A 468 14.11 -47.70 -0.08
N GLN A 469 13.95 -48.23 1.12
CA GLN A 469 15.05 -48.54 2.05
C GLN A 469 14.96 -50.01 2.50
N PRO A 470 15.31 -50.97 1.63
CA PRO A 470 15.26 -52.37 1.98
C PRO A 470 16.30 -52.71 3.06
N ALA A 471 15.86 -53.33 4.18
CA ALA A 471 16.76 -53.73 5.27
C ALA A 471 17.90 -54.64 4.85
N ALA A 472 17.71 -55.40 3.76
CA ALA A 472 18.72 -56.28 3.21
C ALA A 472 19.94 -55.58 2.59
N LEU A 473 19.86 -54.27 2.31
CA LEU A 473 20.96 -53.47 1.78
C LEU A 473 21.79 -52.78 2.88
N GLY A 474 21.51 -53.04 4.14
CA GLY A 474 22.23 -52.46 5.29
C GLY A 474 21.86 -51.04 5.63
N SER A 475 22.59 -50.47 6.60
CA SER A 475 22.37 -49.08 7.03
C SER A 475 22.84 -48.11 5.95
N GLY A 476 21.88 -47.34 5.39
CA GLY A 476 22.15 -46.37 4.29
C GLY A 476 22.02 -46.93 2.88
N GLY A 477 21.63 -48.22 2.74
CA GLY A 477 21.30 -48.79 1.43
C GLY A 477 19.92 -48.31 0.96
N SER A 478 19.82 -47.96 -0.33
CA SER A 478 18.57 -47.46 -0.93
C SER A 478 18.35 -48.01 -2.32
N VAL A 479 17.08 -47.99 -2.74
CA VAL A 479 16.70 -48.27 -4.13
C VAL A 479 15.82 -47.11 -4.59
N VAL A 480 16.17 -46.53 -5.73
CA VAL A 480 15.39 -45.50 -6.40
C VAL A 480 14.82 -46.06 -7.67
N TYR A 481 13.51 -45.99 -7.84
CA TYR A 481 12.79 -46.31 -9.06
C TYR A 481 12.41 -45.01 -9.76
N LEU A 482 12.72 -44.88 -11.04
CA LEU A 482 12.41 -43.75 -11.89
C LEU A 482 11.55 -44.23 -13.07
N HIS A 483 10.36 -43.64 -13.23
CA HIS A 483 9.53 -43.86 -14.41
C HIS A 483 9.77 -42.74 -15.41
N PHE A 484 9.75 -43.07 -16.70
CA PHE A 484 10.01 -42.12 -17.78
C PHE A 484 8.81 -42.05 -18.74
N GLU A 485 8.55 -40.86 -19.26
CA GLU A 485 7.52 -40.68 -20.30
C GLU A 485 7.77 -41.49 -21.56
N THR A 486 9.01 -41.86 -21.84
CA THR A 486 9.40 -42.64 -23.03
C THR A 486 10.58 -43.56 -22.76
N GLN A 487 10.58 -44.71 -23.43
CA GLN A 487 11.69 -45.65 -23.38
C GLN A 487 13.02 -45.03 -23.85
N SER A 488 12.98 -44.13 -24.82
CA SER A 488 14.18 -43.46 -25.32
C SER A 488 14.83 -42.55 -24.24
N SER A 489 14.03 -41.83 -23.44
CA SER A 489 14.52 -41.01 -22.31
C SER A 489 15.15 -41.90 -21.23
N MET A 490 14.49 -43.01 -20.87
CA MET A 490 15.01 -44.00 -19.94
C MET A 490 16.35 -44.58 -20.39
N GLN A 491 16.43 -44.99 -21.65
CA GLN A 491 17.66 -45.56 -22.22
C GLN A 491 18.80 -44.54 -22.28
N ALA A 492 18.49 -43.26 -22.55
CA ALA A 492 19.47 -42.19 -22.54
C ALA A 492 20.02 -41.93 -21.10
N MET A 493 19.13 -41.96 -20.08
CA MET A 493 19.54 -41.84 -18.68
C MET A 493 20.38 -43.04 -18.24
N TYR A 494 19.93 -44.28 -18.56
CA TYR A 494 20.68 -45.47 -18.28
C TYR A 494 22.10 -45.40 -18.89
N GLY A 495 22.24 -45.00 -20.16
CA GLY A 495 23.53 -44.84 -20.80
C GLY A 495 24.45 -43.81 -20.13
N LYS A 496 23.90 -42.78 -19.53
CA LYS A 496 24.68 -41.78 -18.71
C LYS A 496 25.17 -42.39 -17.40
N VAL A 497 24.26 -43.07 -16.66
CA VAL A 497 24.55 -43.66 -15.35
C VAL A 497 25.57 -44.80 -15.49
N THR A 498 25.57 -45.54 -16.60
CA THR A 498 26.43 -46.71 -16.83
C THR A 498 27.62 -46.40 -17.74
N GLN A 499 27.95 -45.15 -17.93
CA GLN A 499 29.03 -44.73 -18.81
C GLN A 499 30.39 -45.20 -18.26
N GLY A 500 31.10 -46.04 -19.05
CA GLY A 500 32.40 -46.56 -18.67
C GLY A 500 32.36 -47.96 -18.02
N VAL A 501 31.18 -48.50 -17.69
CA VAL A 501 31.07 -49.85 -17.14
C VAL A 501 31.37 -50.89 -18.23
N PRO A 502 32.30 -51.85 -18.01
CA PRO A 502 32.66 -52.84 -19.01
C PRO A 502 31.52 -53.87 -19.25
N THR A 503 31.45 -54.46 -20.43
CA THR A 503 30.53 -55.58 -20.68
C THR A 503 30.94 -56.82 -19.85
N GLY A 504 29.99 -57.35 -19.07
CA GLY A 504 30.23 -58.52 -18.21
C GLY A 504 29.13 -58.70 -17.16
N ASN A 505 29.34 -59.62 -16.24
CA ASN A 505 28.46 -59.85 -15.12
C ASN A 505 29.03 -59.16 -13.85
N CYS A 506 28.16 -58.85 -12.88
CA CYS A 506 28.49 -58.17 -11.65
C CYS A 506 29.25 -59.05 -10.61
N SER A 507 29.86 -60.12 -11.00
CA SER A 507 30.66 -61.00 -10.16
C SER A 507 31.79 -61.64 -10.99
N PRO A 508 33.06 -61.48 -10.63
CA PRO A 508 33.58 -60.89 -9.37
C PRO A 508 33.81 -59.38 -9.43
N GLY A 509 33.52 -58.63 -10.47
CA GLY A 509 33.82 -57.21 -10.64
C GLY A 509 32.71 -56.44 -11.37
N PRO A 510 32.94 -55.15 -11.70
CA PRO A 510 31.97 -54.35 -12.41
C PRO A 510 31.64 -54.91 -13.78
N GLY A 511 30.39 -54.75 -14.20
CA GLY A 511 29.93 -55.26 -15.49
C GLY A 511 28.55 -54.80 -15.89
N GLN A 512 28.24 -54.81 -17.17
CA GLN A 512 26.91 -54.56 -17.70
C GLN A 512 26.50 -55.65 -18.70
N ASN A 513 25.22 -56.03 -18.67
CA ASN A 513 24.68 -57.06 -19.55
C ASN A 513 23.15 -56.88 -19.69
N THR A 514 22.53 -57.71 -20.54
CA THR A 514 21.08 -57.88 -20.64
C THR A 514 20.61 -58.98 -19.69
N TYR A 515 19.36 -58.91 -19.25
CA TYR A 515 18.75 -59.93 -18.45
C TYR A 515 17.34 -60.31 -18.94
N THR A 516 16.90 -61.49 -18.56
CA THR A 516 15.62 -62.05 -18.97
C THR A 516 14.77 -62.39 -17.74
N LEU A 517 13.46 -62.19 -17.84
CA LEU A 517 12.46 -62.65 -16.88
C LEU A 517 11.49 -63.58 -17.57
N ALA A 518 11.24 -64.75 -16.98
CA ALA A 518 10.37 -65.78 -17.57
C ALA A 518 10.66 -66.06 -19.07
N SER A 519 11.95 -66.11 -19.43
CA SER A 519 12.44 -66.35 -20.80
C SER A 519 12.21 -65.20 -21.80
N HIS A 520 11.80 -64.04 -21.36
CA HIS A 520 11.65 -62.84 -22.20
C HIS A 520 12.70 -61.78 -21.82
N ALA A 521 13.21 -61.05 -22.79
CA ALA A 521 14.12 -59.94 -22.55
C ALA A 521 13.40 -58.88 -21.68
N ALA A 522 13.95 -58.56 -20.53
CA ALA A 522 13.34 -57.66 -19.58
C ALA A 522 14.02 -56.28 -19.61
N GLY A 523 15.33 -56.23 -19.76
CA GLY A 523 16.08 -55.00 -19.78
C GLY A 523 17.58 -55.22 -19.70
N ARG A 524 18.28 -54.21 -19.25
CA ARG A 524 19.73 -54.18 -19.03
C ARG A 524 20.05 -53.97 -17.58
N PHE A 525 21.20 -54.44 -17.12
CA PHE A 525 21.75 -54.11 -15.83
C PHE A 525 23.20 -53.66 -15.92
N ALA A 526 23.64 -52.87 -15.00
CA ALA A 526 25.04 -52.50 -14.82
C ALA A 526 25.37 -52.34 -13.34
N CYS A 527 26.58 -52.67 -12.98
CA CYS A 527 27.06 -52.58 -11.61
C CYS A 527 28.48 -52.05 -11.59
N GLU A 528 28.75 -51.22 -10.61
CA GLU A 528 30.07 -50.65 -10.36
C GLU A 528 30.25 -50.27 -8.90
N ASP A 529 31.49 -50.07 -8.47
CA ASP A 529 31.80 -49.45 -7.21
C ASP A 529 32.10 -47.98 -7.45
N ASP A 530 31.23 -47.11 -6.96
CA ASP A 530 31.39 -45.66 -7.06
C ASP A 530 31.62 -45.05 -5.68
N SER A 531 32.75 -44.38 -5.53
CA SER A 531 33.10 -43.59 -4.32
C SER A 531 32.95 -44.36 -3.01
N GLY A 532 33.20 -45.66 -3.03
CA GLY A 532 33.11 -46.55 -1.86
C GLY A 532 31.74 -47.11 -1.57
N GLN A 533 30.80 -46.98 -2.52
CA GLN A 533 29.49 -47.61 -2.49
C GLN A 533 29.35 -48.55 -3.68
N SER A 534 28.77 -49.73 -3.45
CA SER A 534 28.37 -50.60 -4.54
C SER A 534 27.05 -50.11 -5.15
N VAL A 535 27.01 -49.90 -6.44
CA VAL A 535 25.86 -49.40 -7.21
C VAL A 535 25.43 -50.45 -8.22
N LEU A 536 24.13 -50.70 -8.32
CA LEU A 536 23.51 -51.55 -9.33
C LEU A 536 22.35 -50.81 -9.99
N ALA A 537 22.44 -50.55 -11.27
CA ALA A 537 21.39 -49.96 -12.09
C ALA A 537 20.77 -51.01 -13.03
N TRP A 538 19.44 -51.00 -13.19
CA TRP A 538 18.76 -51.88 -14.14
C TRP A 538 17.54 -51.21 -14.75
N THR A 539 17.19 -51.60 -15.99
CA THR A 539 16.02 -51.10 -16.71
C THR A 539 14.91 -52.13 -16.77
N TYR A 540 13.68 -51.66 -16.79
CA TYR A 540 12.47 -52.39 -17.17
C TYR A 540 11.96 -51.83 -18.49
N ASP A 541 12.38 -52.40 -19.62
CA ASP A 541 12.16 -51.82 -20.95
C ASP A 541 10.69 -51.71 -21.35
N LYS A 542 9.82 -52.63 -20.84
CA LYS A 542 8.37 -52.62 -21.11
C LYS A 542 7.59 -51.62 -20.29
N LEU A 543 8.16 -51.16 -19.20
CA LEU A 543 7.50 -50.28 -18.20
C LEU A 543 8.17 -48.92 -18.14
N ASP A 544 9.16 -48.65 -18.96
CA ASP A 544 9.96 -47.43 -18.99
C ASP A 544 10.52 -47.04 -17.61
N ILE A 545 10.95 -48.08 -16.83
CA ILE A 545 11.48 -47.92 -15.49
C ILE A 545 12.98 -48.12 -15.48
N LEU A 546 13.71 -47.17 -14.89
CA LEU A 546 15.11 -47.31 -14.49
C LEU A 546 15.18 -47.39 -12.97
N SER A 547 15.87 -48.40 -12.47
CA SER A 547 16.05 -48.59 -11.02
C SER A 547 17.53 -48.54 -10.69
N VAL A 548 17.85 -47.91 -9.53
CA VAL A 548 19.24 -47.81 -9.03
C VAL A 548 19.26 -48.22 -7.58
N ALA A 549 20.00 -49.26 -7.24
CA ALA A 549 20.27 -49.69 -5.87
C ALA A 549 21.69 -49.28 -5.47
N THR A 550 21.80 -48.75 -4.24
CA THR A 550 23.09 -48.38 -3.63
C THR A 550 23.27 -49.08 -2.29
N SER A 551 24.47 -49.51 -1.96
CA SER A 551 24.80 -50.01 -0.62
C SER A 551 26.26 -49.67 -0.29
N GLY A 552 26.47 -49.16 0.95
CA GLY A 552 27.81 -48.94 1.50
C GLY A 552 28.35 -50.15 2.26
N ASP A 553 27.48 -51.08 2.67
CA ASP A 553 27.83 -52.21 3.49
C ASP A 553 28.03 -53.53 2.69
N ALA A 554 27.31 -53.62 1.56
CA ALA A 554 27.40 -54.81 0.71
C ALA A 554 28.53 -54.71 -0.33
N THR A 555 29.21 -55.79 -0.61
CA THR A 555 30.09 -55.90 -1.78
C THR A 555 29.28 -55.90 -3.06
N LEU A 556 29.89 -55.56 -4.19
CA LEU A 556 29.27 -55.57 -5.49
C LEU A 556 28.64 -56.94 -5.83
N SER A 557 29.34 -58.03 -5.53
CA SER A 557 28.80 -59.40 -5.67
C SER A 557 27.60 -59.65 -4.74
N GLY A 558 27.62 -59.10 -3.52
CA GLY A 558 26.50 -59.20 -2.55
C GLY A 558 25.27 -58.45 -3.02
N LEU A 559 25.44 -57.24 -3.55
CA LEU A 559 24.36 -56.42 -4.12
C LEU A 559 23.75 -57.09 -5.36
N TYR A 560 24.61 -57.71 -6.21
CA TYR A 560 24.14 -58.45 -7.37
C TYR A 560 23.38 -59.73 -6.99
N GLN A 561 23.81 -60.47 -5.95
CA GLN A 561 23.06 -61.63 -5.42
C GLN A 561 21.72 -61.22 -4.80
N TRP A 562 21.67 -60.14 -4.07
CA TRP A 562 20.41 -59.57 -3.55
C TRP A 562 19.44 -59.28 -4.72
N TRP A 563 19.93 -58.64 -5.78
CA TRP A 563 19.12 -58.35 -6.97
C TRP A 563 18.59 -59.63 -7.64
N LEU A 564 19.42 -60.65 -7.78
CA LEU A 564 18.99 -61.94 -8.34
C LEU A 564 17.96 -62.70 -7.48
N GLN A 565 17.97 -62.53 -6.16
CA GLN A 565 17.11 -63.26 -5.22
C GLN A 565 15.73 -62.60 -4.98
N GLY A 566 15.48 -61.45 -5.53
CA GLY A 566 14.18 -60.77 -5.34
C GLY A 566 14.17 -59.26 -5.59
N GLY A 567 15.32 -58.68 -5.86
CA GLY A 567 15.43 -57.24 -6.22
C GLY A 567 15.05 -56.97 -7.69
N MET A 568 14.94 -58.04 -8.51
CA MET A 568 14.87 -57.96 -9.97
C MET A 568 13.51 -57.57 -10.52
N GLY A 569 12.42 -57.74 -9.81
CA GLY A 569 11.19 -57.80 -10.51
C GLY A 569 10.13 -56.79 -10.12
N PRO A 570 9.24 -56.35 -11.06
CA PRO A 570 7.95 -55.85 -10.66
C PRO A 570 7.20 -56.96 -9.96
N GLY A 571 6.60 -56.65 -8.85
CA GLY A 571 5.78 -57.56 -8.07
C GLY A 571 4.57 -58.04 -8.86
#